data_ce407e924c67c473f1fd1055c220bfd8
#
_entry.id   ce407e924c67c473f1fd1055c220bfd8
#
_cell.length_a   1.000
_cell.length_b   1.000
_cell.length_c   1.000
_cell.angle_alpha   90.00
_cell.angle_beta   90.00
_cell.angle_gamma   90.00
#
_symmetry.space_group_name_H-M   'P 1'
#
loop_
_entity.id
_entity.type
_entity.pdbx_description
1 polymer ?
#
loop_
_entity_poly.entity_id
_entity_poly.type
_entity_poly.pdbx_seq_one_letter_code
_entity_poly.pdbx_strand_id
1 'polypeptide(L)'
;RLLSSAASDVYKRQDKINQDLFTMTGNQVPDYHNDSGSAIGNGRCGRQGANIATVEDGDADDAAGLINFIRGQDYFDYDADCDLTETRDHYLADIYNSQVLVVGDPNADFAYLNENQESYFRAQNNYKQFQSDKSGRDKVIYAGANNGILHAFDASNGKEIWGFVPPLIAGKLPTMVNPGLNKRSSGGTVPIFGVDGSPVVHDVFMKMPTSAGQSKEWNSILMVPYGRGGAGFSVLNVTDPNSPSHLYSILNDRARGIVYRSDHDGKISAYNYSGASYNINDLSLIHISEPTRR
;
A
#
# COMPACT_ATOMS: atom_id res chain seq x y z
N ARG A 1 -8.15 16.12 -3.23
CA ARG A 1 -6.76 16.55 -3.35
C ARG A 1 -5.85 15.57 -2.67
N LEU A 2 -5.00 14.96 -3.46
CA LEU A 2 -3.63 14.63 -3.17
C LEU A 2 -3.38 13.15 -2.88
N LEU A 3 -3.16 12.46 -3.97
CA LEU A 3 -2.00 11.58 -4.00
C LEU A 3 -0.82 12.47 -4.42
N SER A 4 0.20 12.58 -3.59
CA SER A 4 1.37 13.38 -3.91
C SER A 4 2.10 12.81 -5.13
N SER A 5 2.93 13.64 -5.76
CA SER A 5 3.62 13.27 -7.01
C SER A 5 4.49 12.02 -6.93
N ALA A 6 4.90 11.57 -5.77
CA ALA A 6 5.79 10.42 -5.61
C ALA A 6 5.02 9.11 -5.32
N ALA A 7 3.95 9.15 -4.52
CA ALA A 7 2.98 8.06 -4.49
C ALA A 7 2.33 7.90 -5.87
N SER A 8 2.21 9.00 -6.63
CA SER A 8 1.78 8.97 -8.02
C SER A 8 2.75 8.19 -8.94
N ASP A 9 4.00 7.91 -8.58
CA ASP A 9 4.83 7.05 -9.43
C ASP A 9 4.42 5.58 -9.34
N VAL A 10 3.85 5.14 -8.23
CA VAL A 10 3.14 3.85 -8.18
C VAL A 10 1.76 3.98 -8.84
N TYR A 11 1.12 5.15 -8.78
CA TYR A 11 -0.19 5.43 -9.38
C TYR A 11 -0.16 6.23 -10.68
N LYS A 12 0.92 6.94 -11.02
CA LYS A 12 1.11 7.61 -12.33
C LYS A 12 1.30 6.64 -13.48
N ARG A 13 1.48 5.38 -13.16
CA ARG A 13 1.43 4.31 -14.14
C ARG A 13 0.01 3.72 -14.21
N GLN A 14 -1.00 4.57 -14.37
CA GLN A 14 -2.35 4.12 -14.72
C GLN A 14 -2.34 3.22 -15.97
N ASP A 15 -1.39 3.44 -16.86
CA ASP A 15 -1.07 2.59 -18.00
C ASP A 15 -0.53 1.19 -17.62
N LYS A 16 -0.14 0.97 -16.36
CA LYS A 16 0.34 -0.34 -15.86
C LYS A 16 -0.58 -1.00 -14.84
N ILE A 17 -1.63 -0.31 -14.40
CA ILE A 17 -2.68 -0.93 -13.59
C ILE A 17 -3.68 -1.52 -14.59
N ASN A 18 -3.38 -2.74 -15.00
CA ASN A 18 -4.27 -3.54 -15.83
C ASN A 18 -5.03 -4.54 -14.95
N GLN A 19 -6.04 -5.15 -15.52
CA GLN A 19 -6.79 -6.24 -14.90
C GLN A 19 -5.90 -7.33 -14.30
N ASP A 20 -4.74 -7.57 -14.92
CA ASP A 20 -3.80 -8.61 -14.50
C ASP A 20 -3.34 -8.43 -13.05
N LEU A 21 -3.10 -7.19 -12.59
CA LEU A 21 -2.70 -6.92 -11.21
C LEU A 21 -3.78 -7.38 -10.22
N PHE A 22 -5.03 -7.01 -10.46
CA PHE A 22 -6.14 -7.36 -9.59
C PHE A 22 -6.40 -8.87 -9.62
N THR A 23 -6.48 -9.45 -10.79
CA THR A 23 -6.72 -10.89 -11.00
C THR A 23 -5.60 -11.74 -10.39
N MET A 24 -4.35 -11.33 -10.57
CA MET A 24 -3.19 -12.06 -10.02
C MET A 24 -3.20 -12.08 -8.50
N THR A 25 -3.60 -10.99 -7.86
CA THR A 25 -3.53 -10.82 -6.41
C THR A 25 -4.85 -11.03 -5.68
N GLY A 26 -5.94 -11.29 -6.39
CA GLY A 26 -7.24 -11.50 -5.75
C GLY A 26 -8.41 -11.64 -6.72
N ASN A 27 -9.20 -10.59 -6.87
CA ASN A 27 -10.42 -10.58 -7.64
C ASN A 27 -10.25 -9.78 -8.93
N GLN A 28 -10.99 -10.20 -9.94
CA GLN A 28 -11.15 -9.46 -11.17
C GLN A 28 -11.88 -8.13 -10.90
N VAL A 29 -11.50 -7.07 -11.59
CA VAL A 29 -12.26 -5.82 -11.57
C VAL A 29 -13.54 -6.04 -12.35
N PRO A 30 -14.70 -5.77 -11.74
CA PRO A 30 -15.96 -5.87 -12.45
C PRO A 30 -16.09 -4.82 -13.56
N ASP A 31 -16.90 -5.12 -14.56
CA ASP A 31 -17.38 -4.14 -15.51
C ASP A 31 -18.34 -3.17 -14.81
N TYR A 32 -17.88 -1.97 -14.54
CA TYR A 32 -18.67 -0.90 -13.95
C TYR A 32 -19.37 -0.02 -15.01
N HIS A 33 -19.03 -0.22 -16.28
CA HIS A 33 -19.63 0.44 -17.43
C HIS A 33 -20.25 -0.62 -18.36
N ASN A 34 -21.34 -0.29 -19.01
CA ASN A 34 -21.73 -1.09 -20.15
C ASN A 34 -20.99 -0.58 -21.40
N ASP A 35 -20.87 -1.42 -22.43
CA ASP A 35 -20.21 -1.09 -23.71
C ASP A 35 -20.77 0.15 -24.41
N SER A 36 -21.88 0.70 -23.94
CA SER A 36 -22.46 1.96 -24.42
C SER A 36 -21.95 3.19 -23.64
N GLY A 37 -20.98 3.03 -22.75
CA GLY A 37 -20.35 4.14 -22.02
C GLY A 37 -21.13 4.65 -20.82
N SER A 38 -22.07 3.87 -20.29
CA SER A 38 -22.86 4.24 -19.11
C SER A 38 -22.30 3.54 -17.88
N ALA A 39 -21.76 4.30 -16.93
CA ALA A 39 -21.29 3.77 -15.64
C ALA A 39 -22.44 3.21 -14.80
N ILE A 40 -22.09 2.28 -13.93
CA ILE A 40 -22.99 1.79 -12.89
C ILE A 40 -23.25 2.92 -11.90
N GLY A 41 -24.32 3.62 -12.08
CA GLY A 41 -24.81 4.67 -11.21
C GLY A 41 -26.24 4.39 -10.75
N ASN A 42 -26.82 5.36 -10.08
CA ASN A 42 -28.24 5.31 -9.68
C ASN A 42 -29.22 5.62 -10.84
N GLY A 43 -28.75 5.70 -12.05
CA GLY A 43 -29.55 5.97 -13.26
C GLY A 43 -29.92 7.43 -13.49
N ARG A 44 -29.56 8.35 -12.60
CA ARG A 44 -29.96 9.77 -12.71
C ARG A 44 -29.13 10.54 -13.71
N CYS A 45 -27.84 10.19 -13.87
CA CYS A 45 -26.88 10.96 -14.65
C CYS A 45 -26.57 10.35 -16.01
N GLY A 46 -27.46 9.54 -16.55
CA GLY A 46 -27.27 8.82 -17.82
C GLY A 46 -26.30 7.63 -17.69
N ARG A 47 -25.78 7.36 -16.50
CA ARG A 47 -24.93 6.23 -16.20
C ARG A 47 -25.79 5.11 -15.60
N GLN A 48 -26.38 4.31 -16.46
CA GLN A 48 -27.17 3.16 -16.02
C GLN A 48 -26.26 1.94 -15.90
N GLY A 49 -26.33 1.29 -14.74
CA GLY A 49 -25.50 0.18 -14.44
C GLY A 49 -25.67 -1.00 -15.38
N ALA A 50 -24.58 -1.54 -15.84
CA ALA A 50 -24.52 -2.90 -16.29
C ALA A 50 -25.01 -3.83 -15.16
N ASN A 51 -25.54 -4.97 -15.52
CA ASN A 51 -25.92 -5.98 -14.54
C ASN A 51 -24.67 -6.63 -13.95
N ILE A 52 -24.23 -6.13 -12.81
CA ILE A 52 -23.02 -6.57 -12.11
C ILE A 52 -23.04 -8.07 -11.79
N ALA A 53 -24.21 -8.70 -11.78
CA ALA A 53 -24.32 -10.15 -11.58
C ALA A 53 -23.78 -10.97 -12.76
N THR A 54 -23.54 -10.37 -13.89
CA THR A 54 -23.02 -11.01 -15.11
C THR A 54 -21.63 -10.54 -15.48
N VAL A 55 -20.97 -9.86 -14.57
CA VAL A 55 -19.70 -9.26 -14.85
C VAL A 55 -18.60 -10.30 -15.03
N GLU A 56 -18.05 -10.30 -16.18
CA GLU A 56 -16.99 -11.22 -16.53
C GLU A 56 -15.63 -10.54 -16.62
N ASP A 57 -15.57 -9.29 -17.08
CA ASP A 57 -14.28 -8.70 -17.42
C ASP A 57 -14.38 -7.17 -17.55
N GLY A 58 -14.05 -6.45 -16.48
CA GLY A 58 -13.88 -5.00 -16.56
C GLY A 58 -12.62 -4.63 -17.33
N ASP A 59 -12.64 -3.54 -18.04
CA ASP A 59 -11.53 -3.05 -18.82
C ASP A 59 -10.70 -1.96 -18.12
N ALA A 60 -9.92 -1.19 -18.87
CA ALA A 60 -8.99 -0.23 -18.31
C ALA A 60 -9.67 0.97 -17.62
N ASP A 61 -10.85 1.38 -18.09
CA ASP A 61 -11.59 2.50 -17.50
C ASP A 61 -12.34 2.09 -16.23
N ASP A 62 -12.77 0.83 -16.11
CA ASP A 62 -13.28 0.27 -14.87
C ASP A 62 -12.21 0.21 -13.79
N ALA A 63 -11.02 -0.22 -14.14
CA ALA A 63 -9.88 -0.21 -13.23
C ALA A 63 -9.51 1.22 -12.79
N ALA A 64 -9.53 2.19 -13.71
CA ALA A 64 -9.32 3.59 -13.40
C ALA A 64 -10.43 4.16 -12.50
N GLY A 65 -11.68 3.80 -12.75
CA GLY A 65 -12.82 4.16 -11.93
C GLY A 65 -12.74 3.62 -10.52
N LEU A 66 -12.35 2.35 -10.35
CA LEU A 66 -12.10 1.76 -9.04
C LEU A 66 -10.99 2.51 -8.29
N ILE A 67 -9.90 2.84 -8.95
CA ILE A 67 -8.80 3.60 -8.35
C ILE A 67 -9.28 4.97 -7.90
N ASN A 68 -10.01 5.69 -8.74
CA ASN A 68 -10.54 7.01 -8.39
C ASN A 68 -11.49 6.92 -7.19
N PHE A 69 -12.33 5.90 -7.14
CA PHE A 69 -13.20 5.63 -6.01
C PHE A 69 -12.41 5.37 -4.71
N ILE A 70 -11.38 4.53 -4.76
CA ILE A 70 -10.49 4.26 -3.61
C ILE A 70 -9.79 5.55 -3.14
N ARG A 71 -9.46 6.44 -4.07
CA ARG A 71 -8.89 7.78 -3.79
C ARG A 71 -9.86 8.76 -3.17
N GLY A 72 -11.12 8.37 -3.02
CA GLY A 72 -12.15 9.20 -2.39
C GLY A 72 -13.04 9.95 -3.36
N GLN A 73 -12.91 9.76 -4.68
CA GLN A 73 -13.81 10.36 -5.65
C GLN A 73 -15.18 9.68 -5.62
N ASP A 74 -16.27 10.43 -5.79
CA ASP A 74 -17.62 9.85 -5.90
C ASP A 74 -17.93 9.31 -7.29
N TYR A 75 -17.08 8.38 -7.74
CA TYR A 75 -17.16 7.78 -9.07
C TYR A 75 -18.51 7.10 -9.38
N PHE A 76 -19.20 6.63 -8.35
CA PHE A 76 -20.48 5.93 -8.49
C PHE A 76 -21.71 6.79 -8.19
N ASP A 77 -21.54 8.10 -7.98
CA ASP A 77 -22.64 9.03 -7.69
C ASP A 77 -23.51 8.54 -6.51
N TYR A 78 -22.87 8.37 -5.36
CA TYR A 78 -23.55 7.80 -4.18
C TYR A 78 -24.56 8.72 -3.54
N ASP A 79 -24.39 10.03 -3.62
CA ASP A 79 -25.34 11.01 -3.12
C ASP A 79 -26.40 11.40 -4.14
N ALA A 80 -26.20 10.99 -5.41
CA ALA A 80 -27.13 11.15 -6.50
C ALA A 80 -27.33 12.61 -6.95
N ASP A 81 -26.26 13.39 -6.93
CA ASP A 81 -26.25 14.78 -7.40
C ASP A 81 -25.72 14.94 -8.83
N CYS A 82 -25.17 13.86 -9.41
CA CYS A 82 -24.59 13.80 -10.75
C CYS A 82 -23.18 14.43 -10.88
N ASP A 83 -22.52 14.79 -9.80
CA ASP A 83 -21.11 15.16 -9.82
C ASP A 83 -20.21 13.97 -9.44
N LEU A 84 -19.65 13.33 -10.43
CA LEU A 84 -18.76 12.17 -10.25
C LEU A 84 -17.30 12.57 -10.01
N THR A 85 -17.01 13.86 -10.01
CA THR A 85 -15.65 14.38 -9.87
C THR A 85 -15.36 14.87 -8.46
N GLU A 86 -16.37 15.00 -7.65
CA GLU A 86 -16.25 15.46 -6.28
C GLU A 86 -15.61 14.41 -5.37
N THR A 87 -15.24 14.86 -4.17
CA THR A 87 -14.72 13.97 -3.13
C THR A 87 -15.87 13.54 -2.22
N ARG A 88 -15.99 12.23 -1.98
CA ARG A 88 -16.97 11.67 -1.05
C ARG A 88 -16.75 12.23 0.37
N ASP A 89 -17.80 12.47 1.11
CA ASP A 89 -17.75 12.97 2.48
C ASP A 89 -16.97 12.05 3.43
N HIS A 90 -17.04 10.73 3.21
CA HIS A 90 -16.41 9.71 4.05
C HIS A 90 -15.53 8.79 3.22
N TYR A 91 -14.31 9.22 2.93
CA TYR A 91 -13.35 8.42 2.15
C TYR A 91 -12.27 7.74 3.00
N LEU A 92 -12.05 8.19 4.23
CA LEU A 92 -11.13 7.51 5.16
C LEU A 92 -11.87 6.34 5.83
N ALA A 93 -11.33 5.14 5.69
CA ALA A 93 -11.86 3.96 6.35
C ALA A 93 -11.31 3.79 7.78
N ASP A 94 -11.82 2.78 8.48
CA ASP A 94 -11.43 2.48 9.85
C ASP A 94 -9.93 2.18 9.98
N ILE A 95 -9.29 2.83 10.93
CA ILE A 95 -7.97 2.46 11.44
C ILE A 95 -8.23 1.57 12.68
N TYR A 96 -8.21 0.25 12.51
CA TYR A 96 -8.69 -0.67 13.54
C TYR A 96 -7.57 -1.33 14.35
N ASN A 97 -6.72 -2.15 13.73
CA ASN A 97 -5.61 -2.81 14.43
C ASN A 97 -4.26 -2.11 14.20
N SER A 98 -4.16 -1.24 13.18
CA SER A 98 -2.96 -0.49 12.92
C SER A 98 -2.73 0.55 14.02
N GLN A 99 -1.56 0.50 14.64
CA GLN A 99 -1.12 1.59 15.50
C GLN A 99 -0.61 2.76 14.65
N VAL A 100 -0.81 3.95 15.16
CA VAL A 100 -0.29 5.17 14.56
C VAL A 100 1.20 5.27 14.83
N LEU A 101 2.00 5.46 13.79
CA LEU A 101 3.44 5.65 13.87
C LEU A 101 3.82 7.07 13.47
N VAL A 102 4.52 7.79 14.35
CA VAL A 102 5.06 9.12 14.03
C VAL A 102 6.54 9.00 13.69
N VAL A 103 6.93 9.48 12.52
CA VAL A 103 8.31 9.48 12.04
C VAL A 103 8.75 10.92 11.79
N GLY A 104 9.82 11.32 12.45
CA GLY A 104 10.48 12.63 12.30
C GLY A 104 11.97 12.43 12.01
N ASP A 105 12.81 13.24 12.65
CA ASP A 105 14.25 13.19 12.51
C ASP A 105 14.80 11.79 12.90
N PRO A 106 15.83 11.28 12.23
CA PRO A 106 16.54 10.10 12.68
C PRO A 106 17.10 10.29 14.07
N ASN A 107 16.80 9.37 14.99
CA ASN A 107 17.17 9.53 16.41
C ASN A 107 17.78 8.28 17.05
N ALA A 108 18.20 7.30 16.26
CA ALA A 108 18.82 6.11 16.81
C ALA A 108 20.18 6.43 17.44
N ASP A 109 20.49 5.76 18.56
CA ASP A 109 21.75 5.95 19.27
C ASP A 109 22.95 5.44 18.45
N PHE A 110 24.01 6.21 18.43
CA PHE A 110 25.30 5.87 17.84
C PHE A 110 26.47 6.02 18.84
N ALA A 111 26.17 6.32 20.10
CA ALA A 111 27.16 6.34 21.15
C ALA A 111 27.58 4.89 21.48
N TYR A 112 28.77 4.51 21.05
CA TYR A 112 29.32 3.20 21.36
C TYR A 112 29.68 3.12 22.84
N LEU A 113 28.79 2.56 23.62
CA LEU A 113 29.01 2.17 25.01
C LEU A 113 29.04 0.64 25.07
N ASN A 114 30.21 0.06 24.99
CA ASN A 114 30.52 -1.37 25.23
C ASN A 114 29.32 -2.33 25.07
N GLU A 115 29.27 -3.12 24.01
CA GLU A 115 28.35 -4.23 23.77
C GLU A 115 27.16 -3.96 22.83
N ASN A 116 26.78 -2.71 22.52
CA ASN A 116 25.76 -2.47 21.53
C ASN A 116 26.35 -2.47 20.10
N GLN A 117 26.27 -3.59 19.43
CA GLN A 117 26.81 -3.75 18.08
C GLN A 117 26.14 -2.83 17.04
N GLU A 118 24.87 -2.51 17.22
CA GLU A 118 24.15 -1.61 16.31
C GLU A 118 24.66 -0.17 16.44
N SER A 119 24.83 0.34 17.65
CA SER A 119 25.40 1.67 17.89
C SER A 119 26.82 1.78 17.35
N TYR A 120 27.65 0.73 17.53
CA TYR A 120 28.95 0.66 16.93
C TYR A 120 28.90 0.72 15.40
N PHE A 121 28.04 -0.07 14.79
CA PHE A 121 27.86 -0.07 13.33
C PHE A 121 27.41 1.31 12.82
N ARG A 122 26.49 1.97 13.52
CA ARG A 122 26.06 3.34 13.19
C ARG A 122 27.20 4.32 13.28
N ALA A 123 28.02 4.26 14.35
CA ALA A 123 29.20 5.11 14.52
C ALA A 123 30.21 4.92 13.39
N GLN A 124 30.48 3.68 12.98
CA GLN A 124 31.43 3.35 11.91
C GLN A 124 30.96 3.76 10.51
N ASN A 125 29.65 3.87 10.30
CA ASN A 125 29.05 4.19 9.01
C ASN A 125 28.46 5.61 8.96
N ASN A 126 29.02 6.56 9.70
CA ASN A 126 28.66 7.98 9.68
C ASN A 126 27.16 8.27 9.91
N TYR A 127 26.48 7.51 10.78
CA TYR A 127 25.06 7.76 11.08
C TYR A 127 24.82 9.14 11.67
N LYS A 128 25.78 9.70 12.41
CA LYS A 128 25.72 11.08 12.92
C LYS A 128 25.56 12.11 11.80
N GLN A 129 26.21 11.89 10.65
CA GLN A 129 26.05 12.77 9.49
C GLN A 129 24.64 12.65 8.94
N PHE A 130 24.09 11.45 8.81
CA PHE A 130 22.71 11.23 8.38
C PHE A 130 21.70 11.91 9.30
N GLN A 131 21.87 11.85 10.63
CA GLN A 131 21.04 12.60 11.56
C GLN A 131 21.13 14.11 11.33
N SER A 132 22.33 14.62 11.12
CA SER A 132 22.53 16.05 10.84
C SER A 132 21.86 16.49 9.52
N ASP A 133 22.03 15.68 8.47
CA ASP A 133 21.50 15.98 7.14
C ASP A 133 19.95 15.92 7.08
N LYS A 134 19.36 15.11 7.96
CA LYS A 134 17.91 14.91 8.07
C LYS A 134 17.31 15.63 9.30
N SER A 135 18.09 16.45 9.98
CA SER A 135 17.58 17.30 11.06
C SER A 135 16.55 18.32 10.55
N GLY A 136 15.43 18.39 11.25
CA GLY A 136 14.29 19.25 10.83
C GLY A 136 13.45 18.64 9.69
N ARG A 137 13.59 17.33 9.41
CA ARG A 137 12.70 16.62 8.50
C ARG A 137 11.25 16.70 9.00
N ASP A 138 10.31 16.93 8.08
CA ASP A 138 8.89 16.98 8.42
C ASP A 138 8.46 15.70 9.16
N LYS A 139 7.67 15.88 10.22
CA LYS A 139 7.09 14.76 10.96
C LYS A 139 5.85 14.27 10.23
N VAL A 140 5.82 12.98 9.95
CA VAL A 140 4.71 12.31 9.27
C VAL A 140 4.13 11.23 10.16
N ILE A 141 2.81 11.15 10.17
CA ILE A 141 2.02 10.15 10.85
C ILE A 141 1.64 9.09 9.82
N TYR A 142 2.01 7.83 10.06
CA TYR A 142 1.63 6.69 9.24
C TYR A 142 0.58 5.85 9.94
N ALA A 143 -0.48 5.48 9.21
CA ALA A 143 -1.53 4.60 9.70
C ALA A 143 -2.09 3.75 8.57
N GLY A 144 -2.24 2.45 8.80
CA GLY A 144 -2.92 1.55 7.88
C GLY A 144 -4.43 1.56 8.13
N ALA A 145 -5.23 1.48 7.07
CA ALA A 145 -6.68 1.52 7.14
C ALA A 145 -7.35 0.34 6.41
N ASN A 146 -8.61 0.09 6.75
CA ASN A 146 -9.42 -1.00 6.22
C ASN A 146 -10.01 -0.72 4.83
N ASN A 147 -9.50 0.30 4.15
CA ASN A 147 -9.69 0.52 2.70
C ASN A 147 -8.50 0.03 1.87
N GLY A 148 -7.55 -0.66 2.48
CA GLY A 148 -6.35 -1.16 1.80
C GLY A 148 -5.25 -0.12 1.62
N ILE A 149 -5.36 1.05 2.24
CA ILE A 149 -4.41 2.15 2.10
C ILE A 149 -3.56 2.29 3.37
N LEU A 150 -2.25 2.47 3.19
CA LEU A 150 -1.41 3.12 4.18
C LEU A 150 -1.50 4.62 3.95
N HIS A 151 -1.99 5.36 4.93
CA HIS A 151 -2.08 6.80 4.89
C HIS A 151 -0.87 7.45 5.55
N ALA A 152 -0.42 8.57 4.98
CA ALA A 152 0.61 9.44 5.53
C ALA A 152 0.04 10.84 5.74
N PHE A 153 0.06 11.32 6.97
CA PHE A 153 -0.46 12.64 7.33
C PHE A 153 0.66 13.53 7.84
N ASP A 154 0.61 14.79 7.49
CA ASP A 154 1.45 15.83 8.08
C ASP A 154 1.10 15.98 9.58
N ALA A 155 2.07 15.73 10.44
CA ALA A 155 1.86 15.80 11.90
C ALA A 155 1.58 17.21 12.42
N SER A 156 1.88 18.25 11.65
CA SER A 156 1.66 19.64 12.05
C SER A 156 0.22 20.12 11.86
N ASN A 157 -0.50 19.56 10.89
CA ASN A 157 -1.82 20.04 10.49
C ASN A 157 -2.85 18.94 10.22
N GLY A 158 -2.44 17.65 10.27
CA GLY A 158 -3.29 16.49 10.06
C GLY A 158 -3.74 16.26 8.62
N LYS A 159 -3.21 16.98 7.65
CA LYS A 159 -3.56 16.80 6.24
C LYS A 159 -2.86 15.57 5.68
N GLU A 160 -3.57 14.79 4.89
CA GLU A 160 -2.98 13.70 4.13
C GLU A 160 -1.96 14.23 3.13
N ILE A 161 -0.74 13.69 3.17
CA ILE A 161 0.33 14.00 2.23
C ILE A 161 0.23 13.03 1.04
N TRP A 162 0.08 11.74 1.35
CA TRP A 162 -0.07 10.67 0.36
C TRP A 162 -0.73 9.43 0.97
N GLY A 163 -1.26 8.58 0.10
CA GLY A 163 -1.72 7.23 0.42
C GLY A 163 -1.00 6.20 -0.46
N PHE A 164 -0.76 5.02 0.09
CA PHE A 164 -0.13 3.91 -0.62
C PHE A 164 -1.00 2.67 -0.54
N VAL A 165 -1.39 2.13 -1.69
CA VAL A 165 -2.02 0.81 -1.80
C VAL A 165 -0.95 -0.22 -2.12
N PRO A 166 -0.70 -1.21 -1.25
CA PRO A 166 0.24 -2.27 -1.56
C PRO A 166 -0.19 -3.05 -2.81
N PRO A 167 0.73 -3.30 -3.76
CA PRO A 167 0.40 -4.03 -4.99
C PRO A 167 -0.26 -5.40 -4.72
N LEU A 168 0.18 -6.09 -3.67
CA LEU A 168 -0.34 -7.42 -3.32
C LEU A 168 -1.68 -7.39 -2.53
N ILE A 169 -2.19 -6.21 -2.20
CA ILE A 169 -3.52 -5.99 -1.61
C ILE A 169 -4.53 -5.54 -2.66
N ALA A 170 -4.06 -5.04 -3.81
CA ALA A 170 -4.89 -4.49 -4.87
C ALA A 170 -6.07 -5.41 -5.27
N GLY A 171 -5.84 -6.72 -5.35
CA GLY A 171 -6.89 -7.69 -5.69
C GLY A 171 -8.06 -7.79 -4.71
N LYS A 172 -7.97 -7.12 -3.56
CA LYS A 172 -9.10 -7.02 -2.63
C LYS A 172 -9.98 -5.79 -2.89
N LEU A 173 -9.46 -4.78 -3.56
CA LEU A 173 -10.15 -3.51 -3.78
C LEU A 173 -11.48 -3.66 -4.53
N PRO A 174 -11.64 -4.54 -5.53
CA PRO A 174 -12.93 -4.74 -6.20
C PRO A 174 -14.05 -5.13 -5.24
N THR A 175 -13.74 -5.84 -4.15
CA THR A 175 -14.76 -6.24 -3.17
C THR A 175 -15.26 -5.09 -2.29
N MET A 176 -14.58 -3.95 -2.28
CA MET A 176 -15.05 -2.76 -1.54
C MET A 176 -16.28 -2.13 -2.20
N VAL A 177 -16.37 -2.24 -3.50
CA VAL A 177 -17.52 -1.70 -4.25
C VAL A 177 -18.62 -2.74 -4.23
N ASN A 178 -19.71 -2.45 -3.52
CA ASN A 178 -20.89 -3.31 -3.51
C ASN A 178 -22.10 -2.56 -4.07
N PRO A 179 -22.39 -2.76 -5.35
CA PRO A 179 -23.49 -2.08 -6.01
C PRO A 179 -24.88 -2.57 -5.58
N GLY A 180 -24.96 -3.75 -4.95
CA GLY A 180 -26.23 -4.30 -4.43
C GLY A 180 -26.65 -3.74 -3.07
N LEU A 181 -25.77 -3.08 -2.34
CA LEU A 181 -26.09 -2.45 -1.07
C LEU A 181 -26.81 -1.11 -1.30
N ASN A 182 -27.66 -0.75 -0.34
CA ASN A 182 -28.23 0.59 -0.33
C ASN A 182 -27.12 1.63 -0.18
N LYS A 183 -26.75 2.24 -1.27
CA LYS A 183 -25.57 3.08 -1.43
C LYS A 183 -25.57 4.26 -0.48
N ARG A 184 -26.71 4.87 -0.21
CA ARG A 184 -26.83 6.03 0.69
C ARG A 184 -26.55 5.69 2.15
N SER A 185 -26.98 4.53 2.63
CA SER A 185 -26.84 4.16 4.05
C SER A 185 -25.47 3.58 4.38
N SER A 186 -24.76 3.01 3.41
CA SER A 186 -23.48 2.33 3.61
C SER A 186 -22.28 3.10 3.03
N GLY A 187 -22.51 4.27 2.43
CA GLY A 187 -21.47 4.97 1.66
C GLY A 187 -20.96 4.15 0.47
N GLY A 188 -21.69 3.10 0.09
CA GLY A 188 -21.37 2.26 -1.05
C GLY A 188 -20.15 1.37 -0.92
N THR A 189 -19.56 1.25 0.27
CA THR A 189 -18.35 0.47 0.51
C THR A 189 -18.59 -0.74 1.41
N VAL A 190 -17.89 -1.81 1.12
CA VAL A 190 -17.71 -2.95 2.03
C VAL A 190 -16.31 -2.85 2.63
N PRO A 191 -16.16 -2.77 3.94
CA PRO A 191 -14.84 -2.71 4.55
C PRO A 191 -14.06 -3.99 4.25
N ILE A 192 -12.78 -3.83 3.93
CA ILE A 192 -11.87 -4.95 3.72
C ILE A 192 -10.74 -4.90 4.75
N PHE A 193 -10.22 -6.06 5.14
CA PHE A 193 -8.93 -6.07 5.81
C PHE A 193 -7.85 -5.91 4.74
N GLY A 194 -7.23 -4.74 4.70
CA GLY A 194 -6.18 -4.41 3.74
C GLY A 194 -4.83 -4.20 4.43
N VAL A 195 -4.56 -3.00 4.92
CA VAL A 195 -3.37 -2.64 5.69
C VAL A 195 -3.76 -2.49 7.16
N ASP A 196 -3.87 -3.63 7.84
CA ASP A 196 -4.42 -3.70 9.21
C ASP A 196 -3.34 -3.94 10.28
N GLY A 197 -2.07 -4.07 9.88
CA GLY A 197 -0.93 -4.21 10.77
C GLY A 197 -0.29 -2.88 11.13
N SER A 198 0.38 -2.83 12.29
CA SER A 198 1.07 -1.62 12.74
C SER A 198 2.37 -1.41 11.94
N PRO A 199 2.55 -0.25 11.28
CA PRO A 199 3.78 0.05 10.58
C PRO A 199 4.93 0.23 11.58
N VAL A 200 6.15 -0.10 11.12
CA VAL A 200 7.38 0.13 11.88
C VAL A 200 8.44 0.78 10.99
N VAL A 201 9.24 1.66 11.56
CA VAL A 201 10.34 2.33 10.87
C VAL A 201 11.67 1.97 11.49
N HIS A 202 12.69 1.83 10.63
CA HIS A 202 14.07 1.64 11.05
C HIS A 202 15.02 2.29 10.07
N ASP A 203 16.12 2.86 10.59
CA ASP A 203 17.18 3.40 9.74
C ASP A 203 18.14 2.28 9.35
N VAL A 204 18.33 2.08 8.05
CA VAL A 204 19.10 0.96 7.49
C VAL A 204 20.20 1.47 6.56
N PHE A 205 21.41 0.96 6.73
CA PHE A 205 22.54 1.27 5.86
C PHE A 205 22.61 0.28 4.71
N MET A 206 22.06 0.66 3.57
CA MET A 206 21.92 -0.23 2.43
C MET A 206 22.08 0.50 1.09
N LYS A 207 22.33 -0.28 0.04
CA LYS A 207 22.23 0.21 -1.33
C LYS A 207 20.77 0.13 -1.80
N MET A 208 20.27 1.23 -2.32
CA MET A 208 18.91 1.26 -2.85
C MET A 208 18.80 0.50 -4.18
N PRO A 209 17.69 -0.24 -4.41
CA PRO A 209 17.49 -0.98 -5.66
C PRO A 209 17.49 -0.10 -6.91
N THR A 210 17.00 1.13 -6.78
CA THR A 210 16.88 2.12 -7.86
C THR A 210 18.20 2.81 -8.20
N SER A 211 19.23 2.61 -7.39
CA SER A 211 20.50 3.33 -7.51
C SER A 211 21.60 2.45 -8.13
N ALA A 212 21.50 2.19 -9.42
CA ALA A 212 22.55 1.48 -10.12
C ALA A 212 23.90 2.22 -9.99
N GLY A 213 24.91 1.55 -9.43
CA GLY A 213 26.26 2.11 -9.28
C GLY A 213 26.52 2.92 -8.02
N GLN A 214 25.52 3.21 -7.19
CA GLN A 214 25.71 3.97 -5.93
C GLN A 214 26.25 3.11 -4.79
N SER A 215 26.89 3.76 -3.82
CA SER A 215 27.34 3.16 -2.57
C SER A 215 26.18 2.92 -1.61
N LYS A 216 26.43 2.17 -0.53
CA LYS A 216 25.48 2.08 0.58
C LYS A 216 25.35 3.44 1.27
N GLU A 217 24.13 3.74 1.69
CA GLU A 217 23.77 4.97 2.42
C GLU A 217 22.71 4.66 3.47
N TRP A 218 22.52 5.56 4.42
CA TRP A 218 21.46 5.46 5.41
C TRP A 218 20.13 5.84 4.80
N ASN A 219 19.12 5.04 5.10
CA ASN A 219 17.74 5.24 4.65
C ASN A 219 16.79 4.92 5.79
N SER A 220 15.73 5.72 5.97
CA SER A 220 14.62 5.39 6.84
C SER A 220 13.66 4.48 6.11
N ILE A 221 13.57 3.23 6.56
CA ILE A 221 12.78 2.17 5.92
C ILE A 221 11.54 1.90 6.75
N LEU A 222 10.38 2.02 6.11
CA LEU A 222 9.07 1.75 6.69
C LEU A 222 8.62 0.36 6.25
N MET A 223 8.37 -0.54 7.19
CA MET A 223 7.71 -1.82 6.96
C MET A 223 6.23 -1.69 7.32
N VAL A 224 5.38 -2.15 6.43
CA VAL A 224 3.92 -2.04 6.50
C VAL A 224 3.31 -3.44 6.46
N PRO A 225 3.08 -4.07 7.63
CA PRO A 225 2.44 -5.39 7.69
C PRO A 225 0.97 -5.30 7.27
N TYR A 226 0.47 -6.34 6.63
CA TYR A 226 -0.94 -6.37 6.23
C TYR A 226 -1.88 -6.83 7.36
N GLY A 227 -1.34 -7.43 8.43
CA GLY A 227 -2.16 -7.92 9.54
C GLY A 227 -3.23 -8.90 9.07
N ARG A 228 -4.51 -8.60 9.32
CA ARG A 228 -5.64 -9.40 8.81
C ARG A 228 -5.81 -9.30 7.29
N GLY A 229 -5.20 -8.31 6.65
CA GLY A 229 -5.18 -8.17 5.20
C GLY A 229 -4.43 -9.26 4.47
N GLY A 230 -3.56 -10.01 5.16
CA GLY A 230 -2.83 -11.13 4.57
C GLY A 230 -1.50 -11.40 5.28
N ALA A 231 -0.96 -12.60 5.08
CA ALA A 231 0.33 -12.99 5.64
C ALA A 231 1.48 -12.37 4.82
N GLY A 232 1.66 -11.06 4.96
CA GLY A 232 2.65 -10.32 4.20
C GLY A 232 2.86 -8.89 4.67
N PHE A 233 3.69 -8.18 3.92
CA PHE A 233 4.05 -6.79 4.20
C PHE A 233 4.59 -6.08 2.95
N SER A 234 4.58 -4.76 2.98
CA SER A 234 5.29 -3.89 2.04
C SER A 234 6.44 -3.17 2.72
N VAL A 235 7.44 -2.80 1.95
CA VAL A 235 8.60 -2.03 2.42
C VAL A 235 8.76 -0.79 1.55
N LEU A 236 8.81 0.37 2.21
CA LEU A 236 8.98 1.67 1.58
C LEU A 236 10.23 2.37 2.12
N ASN A 237 10.89 3.12 1.27
CA ASN A 237 11.86 4.13 1.70
C ASN A 237 11.09 5.43 1.96
N VAL A 238 11.18 5.94 3.17
CA VAL A 238 10.56 7.18 3.63
C VAL A 238 11.60 8.20 4.13
N THR A 239 12.82 8.08 3.64
CA THR A 239 13.92 9.02 3.97
C THR A 239 13.55 10.46 3.61
N ASP A 240 12.88 10.64 2.46
CA ASP A 240 12.14 11.83 2.14
C ASP A 240 10.65 11.56 2.39
N PRO A 241 10.04 12.18 3.41
CA PRO A 241 8.66 11.91 3.77
C PRO A 241 7.65 12.35 2.71
N ASN A 242 8.03 13.29 1.84
CA ASN A 242 7.18 13.81 0.77
C ASN A 242 7.34 13.04 -0.54
N SER A 243 8.38 12.18 -0.65
CA SER A 243 8.71 11.41 -1.84
C SER A 243 9.06 9.95 -1.51
N PRO A 244 8.10 9.18 -0.96
CA PRO A 244 8.35 7.78 -0.62
C PRO A 244 8.57 6.93 -1.87
N SER A 245 9.34 5.88 -1.75
CA SER A 245 9.49 4.89 -2.82
C SER A 245 9.21 3.47 -2.32
N HIS A 246 8.46 2.70 -3.10
CA HIS A 246 8.23 1.28 -2.85
C HIS A 246 9.49 0.50 -3.17
N LEU A 247 9.92 -0.38 -2.28
CA LEU A 247 11.10 -1.22 -2.46
C LEU A 247 10.70 -2.63 -2.87
N TYR A 248 9.84 -3.25 -2.11
CA TYR A 248 9.27 -4.56 -2.41
C TYR A 248 8.07 -4.87 -1.51
N SER A 249 7.27 -5.84 -1.93
CA SER A 249 6.20 -6.43 -1.12
C SER A 249 6.29 -7.95 -1.17
N ILE A 250 5.84 -8.60 -0.11
CA ILE A 250 5.73 -10.07 -0.02
C ILE A 250 4.35 -10.41 0.53
N LEU A 251 3.71 -11.44 -0.05
CA LEU A 251 2.45 -12.00 0.45
C LEU A 251 2.50 -13.53 0.30
N ASN A 252 2.24 -14.23 1.39
CA ASN A 252 2.08 -15.68 1.39
C ASN A 252 0.59 -16.03 1.32
N ASP A 253 0.14 -16.48 0.17
CA ASP A 253 -1.18 -17.09 -0.01
C ASP A 253 -1.12 -18.59 0.36
N ARG A 254 -1.41 -18.86 1.63
CA ARG A 254 -1.37 -20.24 2.15
C ARG A 254 -2.44 -21.13 1.54
N ALA A 255 -3.57 -20.58 1.13
CA ALA A 255 -4.66 -21.34 0.54
C ALA A 255 -4.28 -21.89 -0.83
N ARG A 256 -3.52 -21.12 -1.60
CA ARG A 256 -3.04 -21.51 -2.92
C ARG A 256 -1.65 -22.14 -2.90
N GLY A 257 -0.93 -22.05 -1.78
CA GLY A 257 0.47 -22.50 -1.69
C GLY A 257 1.42 -21.64 -2.55
N ILE A 258 1.19 -20.33 -2.60
CA ILE A 258 1.94 -19.41 -3.44
C ILE A 258 2.50 -18.26 -2.58
N VAL A 259 3.77 -17.93 -2.77
CA VAL A 259 4.36 -16.68 -2.28
C VAL A 259 4.45 -15.71 -3.44
N TYR A 260 3.79 -14.57 -3.31
CA TYR A 260 3.91 -13.44 -4.23
C TYR A 260 4.98 -12.47 -3.74
N ARG A 261 5.75 -11.93 -4.67
CA ARG A 261 6.70 -10.83 -4.45
C ARG A 261 6.46 -9.76 -5.50
N SER A 262 6.29 -8.52 -5.08
CA SER A 262 6.38 -7.36 -5.95
C SER A 262 7.73 -6.67 -5.73
N ASP A 263 8.40 -6.26 -6.80
CA ASP A 263 9.63 -5.46 -6.73
C ASP A 263 9.34 -3.95 -6.76
N HIS A 264 10.41 -3.14 -6.77
CA HIS A 264 10.32 -1.67 -6.78
C HIS A 264 9.68 -1.11 -8.06
N ASP A 265 9.70 -1.86 -9.16
CA ASP A 265 9.06 -1.50 -10.43
C ASP A 265 7.58 -1.93 -10.49
N GLY A 266 7.08 -2.56 -9.43
CA GLY A 266 5.72 -3.10 -9.36
C GLY A 266 5.56 -4.44 -10.08
N LYS A 267 6.64 -5.05 -10.59
CA LYS A 267 6.59 -6.38 -11.19
C LYS A 267 6.32 -7.43 -10.14
N ILE A 268 5.29 -8.25 -10.38
CA ILE A 268 4.92 -9.34 -9.48
C ILE A 268 5.49 -10.67 -9.99
N SER A 269 6.07 -11.42 -9.06
CA SER A 269 6.53 -12.79 -9.27
C SER A 269 5.81 -13.72 -8.30
N ALA A 270 5.42 -14.91 -8.76
CA ALA A 270 4.75 -15.92 -7.98
C ALA A 270 5.62 -17.17 -7.85
N TYR A 271 5.78 -17.66 -6.63
CA TYR A 271 6.53 -18.87 -6.30
C TYR A 271 5.58 -19.91 -5.72
N ASN A 272 5.26 -20.93 -6.51
CA ASN A 272 4.36 -21.99 -6.08
C ASN A 272 5.14 -23.05 -5.28
N TYR A 273 4.73 -23.28 -4.03
CA TYR A 273 5.29 -24.31 -3.16
C TYR A 273 4.27 -25.45 -2.85
N SER A 274 3.06 -25.39 -3.41
CA SER A 274 2.09 -26.47 -3.29
C SER A 274 2.58 -27.68 -4.06
N GLY A 275 2.85 -28.79 -3.35
CA GLY A 275 3.35 -30.04 -3.95
C GLY A 275 4.87 -30.21 -3.99
N ALA A 276 5.66 -29.23 -3.59
CA ALA A 276 7.05 -29.47 -3.26
C ALA A 276 7.13 -30.26 -1.95
N SER A 277 7.98 -31.30 -1.89
CA SER A 277 8.35 -31.90 -0.62
C SER A 277 9.10 -30.85 0.19
N TYR A 278 8.37 -30.23 1.10
CA TYR A 278 8.81 -29.08 1.84
C TYR A 278 9.72 -29.54 2.98
N ASN A 279 10.99 -29.25 2.87
CA ASN A 279 11.89 -29.44 3.99
C ASN A 279 11.83 -28.16 4.84
N ILE A 280 11.36 -28.27 6.07
CA ILE A 280 11.27 -27.15 7.02
C ILE A 280 12.63 -26.46 7.23
N ASN A 281 13.71 -27.13 6.92
CA ASN A 281 15.07 -26.58 6.97
C ASN A 281 15.42 -25.67 5.77
N ASP A 282 14.62 -25.71 4.70
CA ASP A 282 14.78 -24.81 3.55
C ASP A 282 14.08 -23.46 3.75
N LEU A 283 13.43 -23.26 4.91
CA LEU A 283 12.87 -21.98 5.36
C LEU A 283 13.95 -20.98 5.79
N SER A 284 14.98 -20.81 4.99
CA SER A 284 15.99 -19.78 5.23
C SER A 284 15.41 -18.36 5.33
N LEU A 285 14.20 -18.13 4.81
CA LEU A 285 13.47 -16.85 4.96
C LEU A 285 12.93 -16.61 6.37
N ILE A 286 12.74 -17.65 7.18
CA ILE A 286 12.33 -17.49 8.60
C ILE A 286 13.55 -17.20 9.47
N HIS A 287 14.72 -17.68 9.09
CA HIS A 287 15.97 -17.42 9.83
C HIS A 287 16.52 -16.01 9.65
N ILE A 288 16.02 -15.24 8.69
CA ILE A 288 16.41 -13.82 8.53
C ILE A 288 15.73 -12.91 9.57
N SER A 289 14.66 -13.37 10.21
CA SER A 289 13.91 -12.57 11.19
C SER A 289 14.23 -12.86 12.65
N GLU A 290 15.00 -13.88 12.96
CA GLU A 290 15.51 -14.11 14.31
C GLU A 290 16.99 -13.71 14.39
N PRO A 291 17.31 -12.62 15.12
CA PRO A 291 18.69 -12.41 15.51
C PRO A 291 19.09 -13.60 16.39
N THR A 292 20.05 -14.38 15.92
CA THR A 292 20.68 -15.42 16.73
C THR A 292 21.16 -14.78 18.03
N ARG A 293 20.39 -14.95 19.10
CA ARG A 293 20.90 -14.77 20.46
C ARG A 293 21.99 -15.83 20.67
N ARG A 294 23.22 -15.45 20.59
CA ARG A 294 24.33 -16.10 21.28
C ARG A 294 24.78 -15.25 22.44
#